data_92c4ff0728f1761a3a3c48dee4f40989
#
_entry.id   92c4ff0728f1761a3a3c48dee4f40989
#
_cell.length_a   1.000
_cell.length_b   1.000
_cell.length_c   1.000
_cell.angle_alpha   90.00
_cell.angle_beta   90.00
_cell.angle_gamma   90.00
#
_symmetry.space_group_name_H-M   'P 1'
#
loop_
_entity.id
_entity.type
_entity.pdbx_description
1 polymer ?
#
loop_
_entity_poly.entity_id
_entity_poly.type
_entity_poly.pdbx_seq_one_letter_code
_entity_poly.pdbx_strand_id
1 'polypeptide(L)'
;VITTEEHPVMALRRKKNSTFVVGMDIVRRKEAQAFVSAGSTGALMAGAMFKIGRIKGIDRPALATLLPVPGRPMLLVDAGANTDCQPKWIVQFAMMGSAYMRRVMNVSDPEVGLLNIGVEAAKGNEQAQAAYALMEKPQPFHFIGNVEARDALAGKADVVAADGFVGNVLLKNTEGVISMIFG
;
A
#
# COMPACT_ATOMS: atom_id res chain seq x y z
N VAL A 1 -15.32 17.73 -11.92
CA VAL A 1 -14.78 17.16 -10.66
C VAL A 1 -15.44 15.81 -10.43
N ILE A 2 -14.68 14.83 -9.93
CA ILE A 2 -15.18 13.55 -9.43
C ILE A 2 -15.19 13.66 -7.91
N THR A 3 -16.37 13.41 -7.30
CA THR A 3 -16.55 13.47 -5.85
C THR A 3 -16.27 12.11 -5.20
N THR A 4 -16.13 12.09 -3.87
CA THR A 4 -15.90 10.85 -3.10
C THR A 4 -17.13 9.95 -3.03
N GLU A 5 -18.32 10.49 -3.27
CA GLU A 5 -19.61 9.77 -3.24
C GLU A 5 -19.91 9.02 -4.55
N GLU A 6 -19.23 9.38 -5.63
CA GLU A 6 -19.47 8.77 -6.93
C GLU A 6 -18.75 7.43 -7.06
N HIS A 7 -19.41 6.47 -7.71
CA HIS A 7 -18.77 5.19 -8.03
C HIS A 7 -17.55 5.44 -8.95
N PRO A 8 -16.32 5.13 -8.51
CA PRO A 8 -15.07 5.56 -9.15
C PRO A 8 -14.98 5.24 -10.64
N VAL A 9 -15.25 3.99 -11.02
CA VAL A 9 -15.14 3.52 -12.41
C VAL A 9 -16.17 4.20 -13.32
N MET A 10 -17.41 4.36 -12.83
CA MET A 10 -18.46 5.01 -13.60
C MET A 10 -18.22 6.51 -13.78
N ALA A 11 -17.71 7.18 -12.73
CA ALA A 11 -17.35 8.58 -12.79
C ALA A 11 -16.23 8.84 -13.81
N LEU A 12 -15.19 8.01 -13.82
CA LEU A 12 -14.10 8.10 -14.81
C LEU A 12 -14.58 7.88 -16.26
N ARG A 13 -15.53 6.96 -16.47
CA ARG A 13 -16.11 6.72 -17.82
C ARG A 13 -16.97 7.87 -18.32
N ARG A 14 -17.76 8.48 -17.43
CA ARG A 14 -18.69 9.56 -17.77
C ARG A 14 -17.99 10.92 -17.89
N LYS A 15 -17.05 11.21 -16.97
CA LYS A 15 -16.39 12.53 -16.86
C LYS A 15 -15.01 12.53 -17.52
N LYS A 16 -14.98 12.33 -18.84
CA LYS A 16 -13.74 12.24 -19.64
C LYS A 16 -12.84 13.47 -19.53
N ASN A 17 -13.41 14.65 -19.29
CA ASN A 17 -12.69 15.91 -19.11
C ASN A 17 -12.41 16.25 -17.63
N SER A 18 -12.54 15.28 -16.71
CA SER A 18 -12.16 15.51 -15.32
C SER A 18 -10.65 15.60 -15.16
N THR A 19 -10.19 16.32 -14.13
CA THR A 19 -8.77 16.46 -13.79
C THR A 19 -8.08 15.11 -13.64
N PHE A 20 -8.77 14.10 -13.08
CA PHE A 20 -8.25 12.73 -12.98
C PHE A 20 -7.95 12.11 -14.35
N VAL A 21 -8.91 12.17 -15.26
CA VAL A 21 -8.76 11.55 -16.59
C VAL A 21 -7.69 12.27 -17.40
N VAL A 22 -7.75 13.59 -17.44
CA VAL A 22 -6.79 14.42 -18.19
C VAL A 22 -5.37 14.28 -17.62
N GLY A 23 -5.20 14.38 -16.29
CA GLY A 23 -3.89 14.28 -15.64
C GLY A 23 -3.25 12.90 -15.85
N MET A 24 -4.02 11.82 -15.73
CA MET A 24 -3.50 10.47 -15.98
C MET A 24 -3.18 10.21 -17.45
N ASP A 25 -3.94 10.78 -18.39
CA ASP A 25 -3.62 10.68 -19.82
C ASP A 25 -2.32 11.43 -20.17
N ILE A 26 -2.03 12.56 -19.50
CA ILE A 26 -0.76 13.29 -19.64
C ILE A 26 0.41 12.42 -19.14
N VAL A 27 0.29 11.80 -17.97
CA VAL A 27 1.32 10.87 -17.46
C VAL A 27 1.50 9.67 -18.41
N ARG A 28 0.41 9.07 -18.88
CA ARG A 28 0.45 7.96 -19.83
C ARG A 28 1.19 8.31 -21.12
N ARG A 29 1.02 9.54 -21.64
CA ARG A 29 1.73 10.04 -22.82
C ARG A 29 3.18 10.46 -22.54
N LYS A 30 3.64 10.33 -21.27
CA LYS A 30 4.97 10.76 -20.82
C LYS A 30 5.23 12.26 -20.93
N GLU A 31 4.18 13.06 -20.95
CA GLU A 31 4.23 14.52 -20.90
C GLU A 31 4.40 15.05 -19.46
N ALA A 32 4.15 14.19 -18.46
CA ALA A 32 4.48 14.42 -17.06
C ALA A 32 5.00 13.12 -16.41
N GLN A 33 5.80 13.27 -15.35
CA GLN A 33 6.40 12.15 -14.60
C GLN A 33 5.53 11.63 -13.46
N ALA A 34 4.61 12.48 -12.97
CA ALA A 34 3.73 12.16 -11.86
C ALA A 34 2.39 12.91 -11.96
N PHE A 35 1.40 12.40 -11.24
CA PHE A 35 0.11 13.05 -11.03
C PHE A 35 -0.20 13.09 -9.54
N VAL A 36 -0.41 14.29 -9.00
CA VAL A 36 -0.77 14.51 -7.59
C VAL A 36 -2.23 14.96 -7.50
N SER A 37 -2.97 14.38 -6.57
CA SER A 37 -4.38 14.70 -6.37
C SER A 37 -4.77 14.56 -4.89
N ALA A 38 -5.54 15.52 -4.39
CA ALA A 38 -6.19 15.47 -3.09
C ALA A 38 -7.66 14.98 -3.17
N GLY A 39 -8.06 14.42 -4.33
CA GLY A 39 -9.43 13.94 -4.55
C GLY A 39 -9.66 12.50 -4.09
N SER A 40 -10.76 11.91 -4.61
CA SER A 40 -11.16 10.53 -4.26
C SER A 40 -10.04 9.51 -4.53
N THR A 41 -9.59 8.81 -3.48
CA THR A 41 -8.61 7.72 -3.58
C THR A 41 -9.09 6.61 -4.51
N GLY A 42 -10.36 6.23 -4.42
CA GLY A 42 -10.95 5.20 -5.30
C GLY A 42 -10.92 5.61 -6.78
N ALA A 43 -11.17 6.89 -7.10
CA ALA A 43 -11.07 7.39 -8.47
C ALA A 43 -9.60 7.43 -8.95
N LEU A 44 -8.67 7.80 -8.07
CA LEU A 44 -7.23 7.79 -8.36
C LEU A 44 -6.77 6.36 -8.69
N MET A 45 -7.09 5.38 -7.85
CA MET A 45 -6.74 3.98 -8.02
C MET A 45 -7.34 3.39 -9.31
N ALA A 46 -8.65 3.57 -9.52
CA ALA A 46 -9.31 3.08 -10.73
C ALA A 46 -8.73 3.73 -11.99
N GLY A 47 -8.47 5.03 -11.95
CA GLY A 47 -7.87 5.76 -13.06
C GLY A 47 -6.44 5.31 -13.36
N ALA A 48 -5.61 5.13 -12.33
CA ALA A 48 -4.25 4.60 -12.50
C ALA A 48 -4.29 3.20 -13.14
N MET A 49 -5.15 2.31 -12.65
CA MET A 49 -5.27 0.96 -13.16
C MET A 49 -5.76 0.91 -14.62
N PHE A 50 -6.74 1.74 -15.00
CA PHE A 50 -7.34 1.70 -16.34
C PHE A 50 -6.65 2.60 -17.36
N LYS A 51 -6.01 3.69 -16.93
CA LYS A 51 -5.39 4.68 -17.83
C LYS A 51 -3.87 4.50 -17.96
N ILE A 52 -3.17 4.30 -16.84
CA ILE A 52 -1.72 4.12 -16.84
C ILE A 52 -1.37 2.64 -17.01
N GLY A 53 -2.13 1.76 -16.34
CA GLY A 53 -1.91 0.32 -16.37
C GLY A 53 -1.15 -0.18 -15.15
N ARG A 54 -1.01 -1.51 -15.07
CA ARG A 54 -0.33 -2.20 -13.98
C ARG A 54 1.11 -2.55 -14.37
N ILE A 55 2.00 -2.60 -13.41
CA ILE A 55 3.33 -3.18 -13.58
C ILE A 55 3.17 -4.66 -13.95
N LYS A 56 3.95 -5.14 -14.93
CA LYS A 56 3.92 -6.55 -15.34
C LYS A 56 4.21 -7.47 -14.15
N GLY A 57 3.35 -8.44 -13.92
CA GLY A 57 3.45 -9.38 -12.78
C GLY A 57 2.77 -8.89 -11.49
N ILE A 58 2.21 -7.68 -11.46
CA ILE A 58 1.44 -7.15 -10.34
C ILE A 58 -0.05 -7.21 -10.67
N ASP A 59 -0.81 -7.90 -9.84
CA ASP A 59 -2.25 -8.11 -10.06
C ASP A 59 -3.08 -6.90 -9.61
N ARG A 60 -2.66 -6.23 -8.53
CA ARG A 60 -3.36 -5.09 -7.96
C ARG A 60 -2.40 -3.97 -7.58
N PRO A 61 -2.73 -2.72 -7.89
CA PRO A 61 -2.03 -1.59 -7.28
C PRO A 61 -2.38 -1.52 -5.79
N ALA A 62 -1.50 -0.95 -4.98
CA ALA A 62 -1.69 -0.77 -3.55
C ALA A 62 -1.51 0.70 -3.16
N LEU A 63 -2.07 1.08 -2.03
CA LEU A 63 -1.81 2.35 -1.39
C LEU A 63 -0.60 2.18 -0.46
N ALA A 64 0.44 2.97 -0.66
CA ALA A 64 1.62 2.95 0.19
C ALA A 64 1.75 4.29 0.94
N THR A 65 1.98 4.22 2.25
CA THR A 65 2.12 5.40 3.12
C THR A 65 3.39 5.27 3.95
N LEU A 66 4.22 6.32 3.95
CA LEU A 66 5.36 6.41 4.85
C LEU A 66 4.87 6.88 6.23
N LEU A 67 5.07 6.07 7.25
CA LEU A 67 4.79 6.43 8.63
C LEU A 67 6.09 6.85 9.34
N PRO A 68 6.06 7.96 10.09
CA PRO A 68 7.21 8.37 10.90
C PRO A 68 7.34 7.41 12.09
N VAL A 69 8.46 6.69 12.14
CA VAL A 69 8.83 5.81 13.24
C VAL A 69 10.25 6.13 13.69
N PRO A 70 10.68 5.71 14.88
CA PRO A 70 12.06 5.94 15.33
C PRO A 70 13.09 5.42 14.33
N GLY A 71 14.11 6.22 14.06
CA GLY A 71 15.17 5.89 13.12
C GLY A 71 14.87 6.38 11.70
N ARG A 72 14.18 5.61 10.90
CA ARG A 72 13.80 5.95 9.52
C ARG A 72 12.32 5.65 9.26
N PRO A 73 11.66 6.38 8.34
CA PRO A 73 10.25 6.12 8.03
C PRO A 73 10.01 4.67 7.59
N MET A 74 8.94 4.07 8.07
CA MET A 74 8.46 2.73 7.70
C MET A 74 7.39 2.86 6.62
N LEU A 75 7.42 2.01 5.60
CA LEU A 75 6.42 1.97 4.54
C LEU A 75 5.32 0.96 4.88
N LEU A 76 4.10 1.43 5.11
CA LEU A 76 2.90 0.60 5.22
C LEU A 76 2.29 0.38 3.82
N VAL A 77 2.01 -0.87 3.45
CA VAL A 77 1.40 -1.26 2.17
C VAL A 77 0.63 -2.60 2.30
N ASP A 78 -0.64 -2.70 1.98
CA ASP A 78 -1.61 -1.77 1.46
C ASP A 78 -2.30 -0.98 2.60
N ALA A 79 -2.43 0.33 2.41
CA ALA A 79 -3.02 1.22 3.41
C ALA A 79 -4.48 1.58 3.11
N GLY A 80 -5.21 0.77 2.30
CA GLY A 80 -6.64 0.98 2.10
C GLY A 80 -7.19 0.87 0.68
N ALA A 81 -6.44 0.30 -0.27
CA ALA A 81 -6.91 0.14 -1.64
C ALA A 81 -7.66 -1.17 -1.89
N ASN A 82 -7.25 -2.26 -1.24
CA ASN A 82 -7.79 -3.60 -1.46
C ASN A 82 -8.16 -4.23 -0.11
N THR A 83 -9.43 -4.26 0.23
CA THR A 83 -9.92 -4.78 1.52
C THR A 83 -9.98 -6.30 1.58
N ASP A 84 -10.34 -6.95 0.48
CA ASP A 84 -10.42 -8.40 0.35
C ASP A 84 -9.29 -8.91 -0.54
N CYS A 85 -8.12 -9.17 0.05
CA CYS A 85 -6.93 -9.56 -0.68
C CYS A 85 -6.81 -11.09 -0.84
N GLN A 86 -6.33 -11.52 -2.00
CA GLN A 86 -5.75 -12.85 -2.11
C GLN A 86 -4.35 -12.83 -1.46
N PRO A 87 -3.90 -13.93 -0.81
CA PRO A 87 -2.58 -13.99 -0.16
C PRO A 87 -1.42 -13.56 -1.07
N LYS A 88 -1.47 -13.93 -2.35
CA LYS A 88 -0.45 -13.55 -3.36
C LYS A 88 -0.37 -12.03 -3.59
N TRP A 89 -1.45 -11.28 -3.37
CA TRP A 89 -1.41 -9.82 -3.54
C TRP A 89 -0.63 -9.16 -2.41
N ILE A 90 -0.75 -9.68 -1.18
CA ILE A 90 0.03 -9.20 -0.04
C ILE A 90 1.53 -9.42 -0.30
N VAL A 91 1.91 -10.58 -0.89
CA VAL A 91 3.29 -10.82 -1.33
C VAL A 91 3.74 -9.81 -2.38
N GLN A 92 2.87 -9.48 -3.35
CA GLN A 92 3.17 -8.46 -4.36
C GLN A 92 3.29 -7.05 -3.75
N PHE A 93 2.49 -6.73 -2.73
CA PHE A 93 2.61 -5.48 -1.98
C PHE A 93 3.95 -5.39 -1.25
N ALA A 94 4.36 -6.47 -0.58
CA ALA A 94 5.67 -6.60 0.04
C ALA A 94 6.81 -6.36 -0.97
N MET A 95 6.71 -6.97 -2.14
CA MET A 95 7.69 -6.80 -3.22
C MET A 95 7.76 -5.34 -3.71
N MET A 96 6.61 -4.70 -3.94
CA MET A 96 6.55 -3.30 -4.35
C MET A 96 7.10 -2.38 -3.26
N GLY A 97 6.76 -2.63 -1.99
CA GLY A 97 7.26 -1.88 -0.84
C GLY A 97 8.77 -1.98 -0.70
N SER A 98 9.32 -3.20 -0.78
CA SER A 98 10.78 -3.41 -0.76
C SER A 98 11.49 -2.68 -1.90
N ALA A 99 10.94 -2.76 -3.12
CA ALA A 99 11.49 -2.04 -4.26
C ALA A 99 11.46 -0.51 -4.06
N TYR A 100 10.38 0.03 -3.49
CA TYR A 100 10.26 1.45 -3.16
C TYR A 100 11.31 1.87 -2.12
N MET A 101 11.41 1.16 -0.99
CA MET A 101 12.39 1.47 0.06
C MET A 101 13.82 1.42 -0.49
N ARG A 102 14.12 0.44 -1.32
CA ARG A 102 15.44 0.31 -1.95
C ARG A 102 15.75 1.44 -2.92
N ARG A 103 14.82 1.82 -3.78
CA ARG A 103 15.06 2.76 -4.89
C ARG A 103 14.84 4.22 -4.53
N VAL A 104 13.88 4.50 -3.65
CA VAL A 104 13.48 5.86 -3.29
C VAL A 104 14.09 6.28 -1.95
N MET A 105 14.10 5.37 -0.98
CA MET A 105 14.61 5.65 0.36
C MET A 105 16.07 5.24 0.57
N ASN A 106 16.71 4.64 -0.46
CA ASN A 106 18.11 4.19 -0.45
C ASN A 106 18.44 3.19 0.67
N VAL A 107 17.48 2.35 1.05
CA VAL A 107 17.68 1.24 1.98
C VAL A 107 18.21 0.04 1.20
N SER A 108 19.42 -0.42 1.48
CA SER A 108 20.09 -1.46 0.67
C SER A 108 19.41 -2.82 0.73
N ASP A 109 18.95 -3.23 1.92
CA ASP A 109 18.25 -4.48 2.17
C ASP A 109 17.05 -4.24 3.10
N PRO A 110 15.90 -3.78 2.54
CA PRO A 110 14.73 -3.46 3.36
C PRO A 110 14.14 -4.70 4.02
N GLU A 111 14.00 -4.64 5.33
CA GLU A 111 13.32 -5.66 6.13
C GLU A 111 11.81 -5.57 5.96
N VAL A 112 11.19 -6.67 5.51
CA VAL A 112 9.76 -6.73 5.20
C VAL A 112 9.04 -7.61 6.22
N GLY A 113 8.11 -7.03 6.99
CA GLY A 113 7.23 -7.73 7.90
C GLY A 113 5.82 -7.90 7.36
N LEU A 114 5.15 -8.98 7.73
CA LEU A 114 3.71 -9.16 7.53
C LEU A 114 2.97 -8.67 8.78
N LEU A 115 2.10 -7.69 8.63
CA LEU A 115 1.28 -7.20 9.75
C LEU A 115 0.36 -8.30 10.27
N ASN A 116 0.48 -8.58 11.58
CA ASN A 116 -0.27 -9.66 12.19
C ASN A 116 -0.57 -9.35 13.67
N ILE A 117 -1.35 -10.23 14.33
CA ILE A 117 -1.75 -10.15 15.73
C ILE A 117 -0.75 -10.82 16.69
N GLY A 118 0.32 -11.40 16.20
CA GLY A 118 1.39 -12.06 16.93
C GLY A 118 2.52 -12.47 15.98
N VAL A 119 3.69 -12.75 16.54
CA VAL A 119 4.93 -12.99 15.78
C VAL A 119 5.06 -14.43 15.26
N GLU A 120 4.32 -15.38 15.82
CA GLU A 120 4.42 -16.78 15.43
C GLU A 120 3.80 -17.02 14.05
N ALA A 121 4.37 -17.94 13.26
CA ALA A 121 3.93 -18.25 11.90
C ALA A 121 2.46 -18.69 11.80
N ALA A 122 1.92 -19.34 12.86
CA ALA A 122 0.55 -19.82 12.91
C ALA A 122 -0.49 -18.76 13.31
N LYS A 123 -0.07 -17.51 13.56
CA LYS A 123 -0.99 -16.42 13.95
C LYS A 123 -1.70 -15.82 12.74
N GLY A 124 -2.81 -15.15 13.05
CA GLY A 124 -3.64 -14.47 12.08
C GLY A 124 -4.77 -15.33 11.50
N ASN A 125 -5.53 -14.73 10.60
CA ASN A 125 -6.58 -15.41 9.86
C ASN A 125 -5.99 -16.28 8.72
N GLU A 126 -6.83 -17.05 8.04
CA GLU A 126 -6.42 -17.93 6.93
C GLU A 126 -5.65 -17.18 5.83
N GLN A 127 -6.07 -15.95 5.51
CA GLN A 127 -5.41 -15.10 4.53
C GLN A 127 -3.98 -14.75 4.95
N ALA A 128 -3.79 -14.31 6.21
CA ALA A 128 -2.48 -13.92 6.74
C ALA A 128 -1.55 -15.14 6.83
N GLN A 129 -2.04 -16.29 7.30
CA GLN A 129 -1.27 -17.55 7.36
C GLN A 129 -0.85 -18.02 5.95
N ALA A 130 -1.76 -17.93 4.98
CA ALA A 130 -1.44 -18.29 3.60
C ALA A 130 -0.44 -17.30 2.95
N ALA A 131 -0.54 -15.99 3.26
CA ALA A 131 0.44 -15.00 2.83
C ALA A 131 1.81 -15.25 3.46
N TYR A 132 1.86 -15.53 4.77
CA TYR A 132 3.08 -15.90 5.48
C TYR A 132 3.79 -17.08 4.81
N ALA A 133 3.08 -18.19 4.57
CA ALA A 133 3.62 -19.38 3.92
C ALA A 133 4.13 -19.13 2.49
N LEU A 134 3.59 -18.14 1.80
CA LEU A 134 4.11 -17.71 0.50
C LEU A 134 5.37 -16.84 0.66
N MET A 135 5.43 -15.98 1.68
CA MET A 135 6.56 -15.07 1.92
C MET A 135 7.80 -15.79 2.49
N GLU A 136 7.63 -16.93 3.18
CA GLU A 136 8.73 -17.79 3.62
C GLU A 136 9.50 -18.46 2.47
N LYS A 137 8.86 -18.61 1.31
CA LYS A 137 9.53 -19.14 0.12
C LYS A 137 10.54 -18.11 -0.42
N PRO A 138 11.54 -18.50 -1.20
CA PRO A 138 12.48 -17.57 -1.80
C PRO A 138 11.77 -16.39 -2.49
N GLN A 139 12.04 -15.18 -2.02
CA GLN A 139 11.45 -13.93 -2.51
C GLN A 139 12.56 -12.95 -2.90
N PRO A 140 12.28 -11.95 -3.76
CA PRO A 140 13.23 -10.89 -4.09
C PRO A 140 13.31 -9.79 -3.01
N PHE A 141 12.89 -10.09 -1.78
CA PHE A 141 12.93 -9.18 -0.62
C PHE A 141 13.27 -9.96 0.66
N HIS A 142 13.77 -9.24 1.65
CA HIS A 142 14.14 -9.79 2.94
C HIS A 142 12.93 -9.89 3.87
N PHE A 143 12.33 -11.07 3.98
CA PHE A 143 11.19 -11.33 4.87
C PHE A 143 11.65 -11.63 6.29
N ILE A 144 11.17 -10.87 7.28
CA ILE A 144 11.52 -11.01 8.70
C ILE A 144 10.41 -11.67 9.53
N GLY A 145 9.35 -12.18 8.89
CA GLY A 145 8.21 -12.82 9.58
C GLY A 145 7.07 -11.88 9.91
N ASN A 146 6.21 -12.30 10.83
CA ASN A 146 5.10 -11.48 11.33
C ASN A 146 5.60 -10.33 12.20
N VAL A 147 4.92 -9.18 12.10
CA VAL A 147 5.18 -7.98 12.91
C VAL A 147 3.86 -7.50 13.50
N GLU A 148 3.82 -7.29 14.82
CA GLU A 148 2.66 -6.68 15.48
C GLU A 148 2.63 -5.16 15.23
N ALA A 149 1.44 -4.57 15.28
CA ALA A 149 1.25 -3.13 15.01
C ALA A 149 2.13 -2.23 15.90
N ARG A 150 2.28 -2.57 17.20
CA ARG A 150 3.15 -1.81 18.12
C ARG A 150 4.63 -1.87 17.73
N ASP A 151 5.09 -3.03 17.26
CA ASP A 151 6.47 -3.26 16.85
C ASP A 151 6.78 -2.58 15.50
N ALA A 152 5.79 -2.58 14.59
CA ALA A 152 5.84 -1.83 13.34
C ALA A 152 6.05 -0.33 13.62
N LEU A 153 5.25 0.25 14.52
CA LEU A 153 5.37 1.65 14.92
C LEU A 153 6.64 1.93 15.75
N ALA A 154 7.26 0.91 16.31
CA ALA A 154 8.59 1.01 16.96
C ALA A 154 9.75 0.92 15.96
N GLY A 155 9.50 0.74 14.67
CA GLY A 155 10.52 0.71 13.62
C GLY A 155 11.18 -0.65 13.41
N LYS A 156 10.50 -1.76 13.77
CA LYS A 156 11.04 -3.13 13.64
C LYS A 156 11.19 -3.60 12.19
N ALA A 157 10.46 -3.00 11.25
CA ALA A 157 10.52 -3.31 9.83
C ALA A 157 10.60 -2.03 8.99
N ASP A 158 11.21 -2.11 7.82
CA ASP A 158 11.23 -1.01 6.85
C ASP A 158 9.96 -0.97 6.01
N VAL A 159 9.40 -2.15 5.74
CA VAL A 159 8.15 -2.35 5.01
C VAL A 159 7.23 -3.23 5.84
N VAL A 160 5.99 -2.78 6.03
CA VAL A 160 4.94 -3.57 6.67
C VAL A 160 3.85 -3.83 5.64
N ALA A 161 3.75 -5.09 5.22
CA ALA A 161 2.74 -5.54 4.26
C ALA A 161 1.47 -5.98 4.98
N ALA A 162 0.33 -5.59 4.46
CA ALA A 162 -1.00 -5.94 4.97
C ALA A 162 -2.02 -6.03 3.83
N ASP A 163 -3.20 -6.60 4.09
CA ASP A 163 -4.38 -6.26 3.30
C ASP A 163 -4.82 -4.81 3.58
N GLY A 164 -5.60 -4.25 2.66
CA GLY A 164 -5.98 -2.85 2.76
C GLY A 164 -6.96 -2.55 3.90
N PHE A 165 -7.69 -3.54 4.44
CA PHE A 165 -8.56 -3.32 5.59
C PHE A 165 -7.72 -3.14 6.86
N VAL A 166 -6.85 -4.10 7.18
CA VAL A 166 -6.00 -4.05 8.36
C VAL A 166 -5.00 -2.90 8.28
N GLY A 167 -4.40 -2.68 7.10
CA GLY A 167 -3.49 -1.56 6.88
C GLY A 167 -4.16 -0.19 7.06
N ASN A 168 -5.40 -0.02 6.58
CA ASN A 168 -6.14 1.21 6.79
C ASN A 168 -6.53 1.43 8.26
N VAL A 169 -6.89 0.37 8.98
CA VAL A 169 -7.17 0.45 10.43
C VAL A 169 -5.92 0.91 11.18
N LEU A 170 -4.75 0.33 10.89
CA LEU A 170 -3.48 0.75 11.49
C LEU A 170 -3.18 2.23 11.17
N LEU A 171 -3.29 2.63 9.91
CA LEU A 171 -3.07 4.01 9.49
C LEU A 171 -3.99 5.00 10.23
N LYS A 172 -5.30 4.75 10.19
CA LYS A 172 -6.30 5.64 10.80
C LYS A 172 -6.22 5.69 12.32
N ASN A 173 -5.89 4.56 12.95
CA ASN A 173 -5.62 4.55 14.39
C ASN A 173 -4.38 5.39 14.74
N THR A 174 -3.30 5.26 13.97
CA THR A 174 -2.07 6.05 14.15
C THR A 174 -2.35 7.54 13.97
N GLU A 175 -3.06 7.93 12.90
CA GLU A 175 -3.48 9.32 12.68
C GLU A 175 -4.33 9.87 13.86
N GLY A 176 -5.28 9.07 14.35
CA GLY A 176 -6.15 9.44 15.48
C GLY A 176 -5.38 9.61 16.78
N VAL A 177 -4.44 8.72 17.09
CA VAL A 177 -3.58 8.83 18.30
C VAL A 177 -2.69 10.07 18.22
N ILE A 178 -2.08 10.33 17.06
CA ILE A 178 -1.26 11.52 16.85
C ILE A 178 -2.11 12.79 17.05
N SER A 179 -3.31 12.85 16.47
CA SER A 179 -4.22 13.98 16.66
C SER A 179 -4.64 14.16 18.12
N MET A 180 -4.88 13.08 18.85
CA MET A 180 -5.24 13.13 20.26
C MET A 180 -4.11 13.67 21.15
N ILE A 181 -2.85 13.41 20.80
CA ILE A 181 -1.68 13.83 21.60
C ILE A 181 -1.26 15.26 21.27
N PHE A 182 -1.35 15.68 20.01
CA PHE A 182 -0.79 16.94 19.50
C PHE A 182 -1.85 17.95 19.02
N GLY A 183 -3.12 17.57 18.93
CA GLY A 183 -4.25 18.43 18.57
C GLY A 183 -4.89 19.03 19.78
#